data_4b2e3839827d2ef7b0f2b326793f82c6
#
_entry.id   4b2e3839827d2ef7b0f2b326793f82c6
#
_cell.length_a   1.000
_cell.length_b   1.000
_cell.length_c   1.000
_cell.angle_alpha   90.00
_cell.angle_beta   90.00
_cell.angle_gamma   90.00
#
_symmetry.space_group_name_H-M   'P 1'
#
loop_
_entity.id
_entity.type
_entity.pdbx_description
1 polymer ?
#
loop_
_entity_poly.entity_id
_entity_poly.type
_entity_poly.pdbx_seq_one_letter_code
_entity_poly.pdbx_strand_id
1 'polypeptide(L)'
;MRLISKLRRTNFDLILQRLAGRATCEMQPGAMLHPRARIRNARGDSGKIVIGANTHVLGDLSTFAHGGEIRIGQWCYIGEASRIWSASSIELGDRVLVSHSVNIFDSLTHPIRAAAR
;
A
#
# COMPACT_ATOMS: atom_id res chain seq x y z
N MET A 1 31.55 16.58 -2.75
CA MET A 1 31.29 15.88 -1.48
C MET A 1 29.98 16.30 -0.83
N ARG A 2 29.73 17.59 -0.73
CA ARG A 2 28.46 18.06 -0.16
C ARG A 2 27.24 17.59 -0.92
N LEU A 3 27.31 17.65 -2.25
CA LEU A 3 26.22 17.21 -3.10
C LEU A 3 25.92 15.73 -2.90
N ILE A 4 26.98 14.93 -2.86
CA ILE A 4 26.85 13.49 -2.65
C ILE A 4 26.24 13.20 -1.27
N SER A 5 26.70 13.92 -0.24
CA SER A 5 26.17 13.75 1.11
C SER A 5 24.68 14.10 1.20
N LYS A 6 24.30 15.20 0.54
CA LYS A 6 22.90 15.63 0.51
C LYS A 6 22.03 14.64 -0.26
N LEU A 7 22.50 14.17 -1.40
CA LEU A 7 21.82 13.15 -2.18
C LEU A 7 21.72 11.83 -1.42
N ARG A 8 22.80 11.48 -0.71
CA ARG A 8 22.82 10.28 0.09
C ARG A 8 21.73 10.30 1.16
N ARG A 9 21.55 11.43 1.84
CA ARG A 9 20.54 11.56 2.89
C ARG A 9 19.14 11.36 2.31
N THR A 10 18.83 12.04 1.22
CA THR A 10 17.54 11.92 0.56
C THR A 10 17.33 10.50 0.05
N ASN A 11 18.34 9.93 -0.61
CA ASN A 11 18.24 8.58 -1.14
C ASN A 11 18.13 7.55 -0.01
N PHE A 12 18.79 7.78 1.11
CA PHE A 12 18.73 6.90 2.28
C PHE A 12 17.30 6.85 2.83
N ASP A 13 16.65 8.01 2.96
CA ASP A 13 15.26 8.08 3.42
C ASP A 13 14.32 7.32 2.49
N LEU A 14 14.49 7.50 1.18
CA LEU A 14 13.69 6.78 0.19
C LEU A 14 13.93 5.28 0.26
N ILE A 15 15.18 4.87 0.43
CA ILE A 15 15.53 3.46 0.56
C ILE A 15 14.92 2.88 1.81
N LEU A 16 14.99 3.58 2.93
CA LEU A 16 14.39 3.12 4.18
C LEU A 16 12.89 2.93 4.04
N GLN A 17 12.20 3.88 3.42
CA GLN A 17 10.77 3.75 3.17
C GLN A 17 10.44 2.54 2.32
N ARG A 18 11.20 2.33 1.25
CA ARG A 18 11.02 1.17 0.37
C ARG A 18 11.29 -0.13 1.08
N LEU A 19 12.36 -0.17 1.88
CA LEU A 19 12.71 -1.38 2.63
C LEU A 19 11.68 -1.67 3.71
N ALA A 20 11.20 -0.65 4.41
CA ALA A 20 10.14 -0.80 5.40
C ALA A 20 8.87 -1.33 4.76
N GLY A 21 8.48 -0.79 3.59
CA GLY A 21 7.34 -1.29 2.84
C GLY A 21 7.53 -2.75 2.40
N ARG A 22 8.71 -3.09 1.91
CA ARG A 22 9.04 -4.46 1.51
C ARG A 22 9.03 -5.43 2.67
N ALA A 23 9.39 -4.96 3.86
CA ALA A 23 9.35 -5.80 5.05
C ALA A 23 7.92 -6.15 5.46
N THR A 24 6.93 -5.38 5.00
CA THR A 24 5.53 -5.56 5.37
C THR A 24 4.63 -5.95 4.21
N CYS A 25 5.18 -6.11 3.02
CA CYS A 25 4.43 -6.53 1.83
C CYS A 25 5.33 -7.30 0.88
N GLU A 26 4.72 -8.06 -0.01
CA GLU A 26 5.41 -8.71 -1.11
C GLU A 26 5.31 -7.85 -2.35
N MET A 27 6.43 -7.68 -3.06
CA MET A 27 6.48 -6.89 -4.28
C MET A 27 7.04 -7.74 -5.40
N GLN A 28 6.30 -7.82 -6.49
CA GLN A 28 6.76 -8.48 -7.69
C GLN A 28 7.77 -7.60 -8.45
N PRO A 29 8.54 -8.18 -9.40
CA PRO A 29 9.54 -7.40 -10.13
C PRO A 29 8.97 -6.15 -10.78
N GLY A 30 9.67 -5.04 -10.63
CA GLY A 30 9.26 -3.76 -11.20
C GLY A 30 8.22 -3.00 -10.40
N ALA A 31 7.66 -3.61 -9.35
CA ALA A 31 6.75 -2.90 -8.46
C ALA A 31 7.52 -1.81 -7.72
N MET A 32 6.85 -0.69 -7.45
CA MET A 32 7.50 0.47 -6.88
C MET A 32 6.62 1.15 -5.85
N LEU A 33 7.18 1.35 -4.65
CA LEU A 33 6.59 2.21 -3.63
C LEU A 33 7.22 3.59 -3.74
N HIS A 34 6.40 4.59 -4.00
CA HIS A 34 6.86 5.96 -4.10
C HIS A 34 7.04 6.57 -2.69
N PRO A 35 7.74 7.69 -2.58
CA PRO A 35 8.06 8.24 -1.24
C PRO A 35 6.87 8.50 -0.34
N ARG A 36 5.71 8.80 -0.90
CA ARG A 36 4.50 9.07 -0.09
C ARG A 36 3.66 7.83 0.18
N ALA A 37 4.02 6.70 -0.41
CA ALA A 37 3.29 5.46 -0.15
C ALA A 37 3.47 5.02 1.30
N ARG A 38 2.41 4.49 1.88
CA ARG A 38 2.44 3.93 3.23
C ARG A 38 1.87 2.54 3.23
N ILE A 39 2.60 1.63 3.86
CA ILE A 39 2.15 0.24 4.01
C ILE A 39 2.03 -0.02 5.50
N ARG A 40 0.82 -0.38 5.92
CA ARG A 40 0.54 -0.72 7.32
C ARG A 40 -0.07 -2.11 7.36
N ASN A 41 0.79 -3.10 7.43
CA ASN A 41 0.36 -4.48 7.46
C ASN A 41 0.33 -4.98 8.91
N ALA A 42 -0.80 -4.81 9.56
CA ALA A 42 -0.95 -5.25 10.95
C ALA A 42 -1.13 -6.75 11.11
N ARG A 43 -1.20 -7.50 9.99
CA ARG A 43 -1.30 -8.97 10.04
C ARG A 43 0.01 -9.64 10.43
N GLY A 44 1.14 -8.95 10.29
CA GLY A 44 2.45 -9.54 10.59
C GLY A 44 2.93 -10.56 9.56
N ASP A 45 2.28 -10.65 8.42
CA ASP A 45 2.60 -11.57 7.32
C ASP A 45 2.67 -10.75 6.04
N SER A 46 3.86 -10.67 5.44
CA SER A 46 4.07 -9.89 4.23
C SER A 46 3.21 -10.35 3.06
N GLY A 47 2.86 -11.62 3.02
CA GLY A 47 1.99 -12.17 1.97
C GLY A 47 0.56 -11.69 2.01
N LYS A 48 0.18 -10.93 3.04
CA LYS A 48 -1.17 -10.35 3.14
C LYS A 48 -1.31 -9.06 2.35
N ILE A 49 -0.22 -8.47 1.89
CA ILE A 49 -0.25 -7.37 0.92
C ILE A 49 0.70 -7.74 -0.20
N VAL A 50 0.16 -7.98 -1.37
CA VAL A 50 0.94 -8.36 -2.55
C VAL A 50 0.74 -7.32 -3.64
N ILE A 51 1.84 -6.78 -4.12
CA ILE A 51 1.85 -5.76 -5.17
C ILE A 51 2.42 -6.38 -6.44
N GLY A 52 1.61 -6.42 -7.48
CA GLY A 52 1.96 -7.05 -8.73
C GLY A 52 3.08 -6.33 -9.48
N ALA A 53 3.61 -7.02 -10.50
CA ALA A 53 4.73 -6.52 -11.28
C ALA A 53 4.42 -5.16 -11.92
N ASN A 54 5.41 -4.27 -11.91
CA ASN A 54 5.33 -2.97 -12.57
C ASN A 54 4.19 -2.07 -12.08
N THR A 55 3.69 -2.34 -10.88
CA THR A 55 2.66 -1.53 -10.25
C THR A 55 3.31 -0.43 -9.42
N HIS A 56 2.77 0.78 -9.53
CA HIS A 56 3.25 1.93 -8.79
C HIS A 56 2.26 2.29 -7.69
N VAL A 57 2.74 2.37 -6.46
CA VAL A 57 1.92 2.72 -5.31
C VAL A 57 2.39 4.04 -4.73
N LEU A 58 1.49 5.02 -4.70
CA LEU A 58 1.72 6.33 -4.11
C LEU A 58 0.81 6.56 -2.90
N GLY A 59 -0.17 5.68 -2.70
CA GLY A 59 -1.15 5.80 -1.63
C GLY A 59 -0.88 4.88 -0.46
N ASP A 60 -1.90 4.69 0.37
CA ASP A 60 -1.85 3.90 1.59
C ASP A 60 -2.50 2.54 1.39
N LEU A 61 -1.80 1.49 1.80
CA LEU A 61 -2.34 0.13 1.85
C LEU A 61 -2.30 -0.31 3.31
N SER A 62 -3.45 -0.69 3.86
CA SER A 62 -3.54 -1.09 5.26
C SER A 62 -4.36 -2.36 5.45
N THR A 63 -3.87 -3.24 6.30
CA THR A 63 -4.64 -4.36 6.83
C THR A 63 -4.78 -4.17 8.34
N PHE A 64 -5.76 -4.85 8.94
CA PHE A 64 -5.99 -4.80 10.38
C PHE A 64 -5.41 -6.04 11.06
N ALA A 65 -5.21 -5.95 12.38
CA ALA A 65 -4.64 -7.06 13.14
C ALA A 65 -5.54 -8.32 13.09
N HIS A 66 -6.84 -8.11 13.06
CA HIS A 66 -7.83 -9.20 13.07
C HIS A 66 -8.15 -9.74 11.68
N GLY A 67 -7.74 -9.08 10.62
CA GLY A 67 -8.04 -9.53 9.26
C GLY A 67 -7.56 -8.54 8.22
N GLY A 68 -7.65 -8.97 6.97
CA GLY A 68 -7.33 -8.14 5.83
C GLY A 68 -6.30 -8.77 4.92
N GLU A 69 -6.52 -8.57 3.63
CA GLU A 69 -5.63 -9.02 2.59
C GLU A 69 -5.81 -8.10 1.38
N ILE A 70 -4.71 -7.67 0.80
CA ILE A 70 -4.73 -6.80 -0.37
C ILE A 70 -3.88 -7.44 -1.45
N ARG A 71 -4.48 -7.68 -2.62
CA ARG A 71 -3.76 -8.15 -3.79
C ARG A 71 -3.96 -7.17 -4.92
N ILE A 72 -2.87 -6.65 -5.42
CA ILE A 72 -2.89 -5.70 -6.54
C ILE A 72 -2.20 -6.37 -7.71
N GLY A 73 -2.87 -6.38 -8.85
CA GLY A 73 -2.34 -6.98 -10.06
C GLY A 73 -1.15 -6.20 -10.63
N GLN A 74 -0.75 -6.57 -11.84
CA GLN A 74 0.39 -5.93 -12.50
C GLN A 74 -0.03 -4.72 -13.31
N TRP A 75 0.91 -3.81 -13.52
CA TRP A 75 0.70 -2.58 -14.29
C TRP A 75 -0.42 -1.70 -13.74
N CYS A 76 -0.59 -1.70 -12.43
CA CYS A 76 -1.54 -0.83 -11.75
C CYS A 76 -0.89 0.47 -11.31
N TYR A 77 -1.73 1.43 -10.99
CA TYR A 77 -1.30 2.71 -10.43
C TYR A 77 -2.26 3.09 -9.31
N ILE A 78 -1.70 3.30 -8.12
CA ILE A 78 -2.48 3.72 -6.96
C ILE A 78 -2.03 5.14 -6.62
N GLY A 79 -2.91 6.10 -6.85
CA GLY A 79 -2.58 7.52 -6.75
C GLY A 79 -2.35 8.03 -5.34
N GLU A 80 -1.79 9.23 -5.26
CA GLU A 80 -1.48 9.87 -3.98
C GLU A 80 -2.72 10.05 -3.13
N ALA A 81 -2.56 9.86 -1.83
CA ALA A 81 -3.62 10.01 -0.83
C ALA A 81 -4.80 9.04 -1.03
N SER A 82 -4.71 8.11 -1.97
CA SER A 82 -5.68 7.03 -2.06
C SER A 82 -5.42 6.03 -0.95
N ARG A 83 -6.49 5.47 -0.39
CA ARG A 83 -6.41 4.52 0.73
C ARG A 83 -7.12 3.24 0.35
N ILE A 84 -6.40 2.13 0.46
CA ILE A 84 -6.96 0.79 0.30
C ILE A 84 -6.80 0.11 1.65
N TRP A 85 -7.91 -0.04 2.36
CA TRP A 85 -7.93 -0.59 3.72
C TRP A 85 -8.78 -1.85 3.72
N SER A 86 -8.16 -2.95 4.12
CA SER A 86 -8.83 -4.25 4.09
C SER A 86 -8.90 -4.87 5.48
N ALA A 87 -10.10 -5.28 5.86
CA ALA A 87 -10.34 -6.11 7.03
C ALA A 87 -10.71 -7.54 6.63
N SER A 88 -10.97 -7.79 5.37
CA SER A 88 -11.29 -9.10 4.82
C SER A 88 -10.40 -9.39 3.62
N SER A 89 -10.79 -8.92 2.44
CA SER A 89 -9.98 -9.16 1.24
C SER A 89 -10.34 -8.14 0.16
N ILE A 90 -9.33 -7.52 -0.41
CA ILE A 90 -9.47 -6.61 -1.55
C ILE A 90 -8.52 -7.10 -2.63
N GLU A 91 -9.05 -7.27 -3.84
CA GLU A 91 -8.26 -7.65 -5.00
C GLU A 91 -8.49 -6.66 -6.13
N LEU A 92 -7.43 -6.10 -6.65
CA LEU A 92 -7.46 -5.29 -7.87
C LEU A 92 -6.81 -6.11 -8.98
N GLY A 93 -7.49 -6.20 -10.10
CA GLY A 93 -6.95 -6.89 -11.27
C GLY A 93 -5.80 -6.14 -11.91
N ASP A 94 -5.39 -6.59 -13.08
CA ASP A 94 -4.29 -5.97 -13.81
C ASP A 94 -4.73 -4.66 -14.46
N ARG A 95 -3.80 -3.74 -14.62
CA ARG A 95 -3.99 -2.47 -15.33
C ARG A 95 -5.11 -1.61 -14.76
N VAL A 96 -5.27 -1.65 -13.44
CA VAL A 96 -6.24 -0.80 -12.75
C VAL A 96 -5.59 0.53 -12.40
N LEU A 97 -6.27 1.60 -12.72
CA LEU A 97 -5.86 2.95 -12.35
C LEU A 97 -6.74 3.44 -11.21
N VAL A 98 -6.13 3.65 -10.05
CA VAL A 98 -6.79 4.32 -8.92
C VAL A 98 -6.23 5.74 -8.87
N SER A 99 -7.10 6.72 -9.03
CA SER A 99 -6.69 8.13 -9.04
C SER A 99 -6.29 8.58 -7.62
N HIS A 100 -6.06 9.85 -7.45
CA HIS A 100 -5.71 10.38 -6.13
C HIS A 100 -6.96 10.50 -5.23
N SER A 101 -6.75 10.40 -3.93
CA SER A 101 -7.79 10.60 -2.91
C SER A 101 -8.99 9.67 -3.04
N VAL A 102 -8.77 8.46 -3.55
CA VAL A 102 -9.81 7.42 -3.65
C VAL A 102 -9.74 6.55 -2.40
N ASN A 103 -10.89 6.21 -1.85
CA ASN A 103 -10.99 5.31 -0.70
C ASN A 103 -11.63 4.00 -1.12
N ILE A 104 -10.92 2.90 -0.89
CA ILE A 104 -11.41 1.53 -1.14
C ILE A 104 -11.33 0.79 0.18
N PHE A 105 -12.49 0.47 0.73
CA PHE A 105 -12.60 -0.22 2.02
C PHE A 105 -13.52 -1.43 1.85
N ASP A 106 -13.18 -2.52 2.50
CA ASP A 106 -14.02 -3.73 2.50
C ASP A 106 -14.71 -3.96 3.85
N SER A 107 -14.66 -2.98 4.72
CA SER A 107 -15.36 -3.04 6.01
C SER A 107 -15.95 -1.68 6.32
N LEU A 108 -16.97 -1.70 7.18
CA LEU A 108 -17.58 -0.47 7.65
C LEU A 108 -16.90 -0.02 8.93
N THR A 109 -16.55 1.25 8.99
CA THR A 109 -16.00 1.84 10.21
C THR A 109 -17.10 2.09 11.23
N HIS A 110 -18.37 2.13 10.76
CA HIS A 110 -19.53 2.31 11.62
C HIS A 110 -20.60 1.30 11.25
N PRO A 111 -21.40 0.82 12.23
CA PRO A 111 -22.55 0.00 11.93
C PRO A 111 -23.56 0.77 11.07
N ILE A 112 -24.11 0.11 10.07
CA ILE A 112 -25.13 0.74 9.21
C ILE A 112 -26.53 0.54 9.76
N ARG A 113 -26.73 -0.41 10.66
CA ARG A 113 -28.02 -0.63 11.31
C ARG A 113 -28.09 0.19 12.59
N ALA A 114 -29.21 0.87 12.79
CA ALA A 114 -29.44 1.60 14.03
C ALA A 114 -29.37 0.66 15.24
N ALA A 115 -29.90 -0.54 15.12
CA ALA A 115 -29.91 -1.52 16.21
C ALA A 115 -28.51 -2.04 16.55
N ALA A 116 -27.55 -1.90 15.67
CA ALA A 116 -26.18 -2.36 15.89
C ALA A 116 -25.30 -1.27 16.54
N ARG A 117 -25.83 -0.11 16.79
CA ARG A 117 -25.08 1.01 17.35
C ARG A 117 -25.17 1.08 18.87
#